data_6cc360226c8489fdb4b6512bc665731e
#
_entry.id   6cc360226c8489fdb4b6512bc665731e
#
_cell.length_a   1.000
_cell.length_b   1.000
_cell.length_c   1.000
_cell.angle_alpha   90.00
_cell.angle_beta   90.00
_cell.angle_gamma   90.00
#
_symmetry.space_group_name_H-M   'P 1'
#
loop_
_entity.id
_entity.type
_entity.pdbx_description
1 polymer ?
#
loop_
_entity_poly.entity_id
_entity_poly.type
_entity_poly.pdbx_seq_one_letter_code
_entity_poly.pdbx_strand_id
1 'polypeptide(L)'
;MFELRKLSINDGIDVYNLLQDIPKEENGFGNKVNGLTYGEYKEWLVKRDQYSNQVGILDGWRVPETTFFLYVDGIPVGMGSIRHFLTEALKEVGGHIGYCISPKYRQKGYGKEILKRLIIEARGIGITDILITTNLDNFASQKVILANGGKEIDRSSEHIHFWIYV
;
A
#
# COMPACT_ATOMS: atom_id res chain seq x y z
N MET A 1 11.65 -15.58 6.76
CA MET A 1 10.92 -15.83 5.51
C MET A 1 9.87 -14.73 5.31
N PHE A 2 9.81 -14.20 4.11
CA PHE A 2 8.82 -13.17 3.74
C PHE A 2 7.60 -13.78 3.08
N GLU A 3 6.43 -13.28 3.44
CA GLU A 3 5.18 -13.67 2.81
C GLU A 3 4.27 -12.46 2.69
N LEU A 4 3.72 -12.21 1.49
CA LEU A 4 2.69 -11.20 1.30
C LEU A 4 1.34 -11.92 1.26
N ARG A 5 0.45 -11.56 2.20
CA ARG A 5 -0.89 -12.15 2.30
C ARG A 5 -1.94 -11.10 1.97
N LYS A 6 -2.88 -11.49 1.13
CA LYS A 6 -4.07 -10.67 0.88
C LYS A 6 -4.88 -10.55 2.16
N LEU A 7 -5.42 -9.36 2.42
CA LEU A 7 -6.34 -9.13 3.53
C LEU A 7 -7.47 -10.16 3.51
N SER A 8 -7.77 -10.73 4.67
CA SER A 8 -8.86 -11.67 4.89
C SER A 8 -9.83 -11.13 5.94
N ILE A 9 -11.12 -11.39 5.78
CA ILE A 9 -12.11 -11.06 6.81
C ILE A 9 -11.85 -11.82 8.11
N ASN A 10 -11.02 -12.87 8.06
CA ASN A 10 -10.61 -13.67 9.22
C ASN A 10 -9.31 -13.20 9.87
N ASP A 11 -8.69 -12.13 9.37
CA ASP A 11 -7.48 -11.57 9.98
C ASP A 11 -7.75 -11.21 11.45
N GLY A 12 -6.84 -11.64 12.31
CA GLY A 12 -7.03 -11.61 13.74
C GLY A 12 -6.31 -10.47 14.45
N ILE A 13 -5.98 -10.73 15.71
CA ILE A 13 -5.44 -9.73 16.63
C ILE A 13 -4.05 -9.23 16.22
N ASP A 14 -3.24 -10.05 15.58
CA ASP A 14 -1.88 -9.66 15.15
C ASP A 14 -1.92 -8.53 14.12
N VAL A 15 -2.83 -8.62 13.14
CA VAL A 15 -3.02 -7.55 12.14
C VAL A 15 -3.63 -6.32 12.81
N TYR A 16 -4.59 -6.51 13.73
CA TYR A 16 -5.13 -5.40 14.49
C TYR A 16 -4.01 -4.65 15.24
N ASN A 17 -3.14 -5.36 15.94
CA ASN A 17 -2.03 -4.76 16.67
C ASN A 17 -1.04 -4.05 15.75
N LEU A 18 -0.72 -4.64 14.59
CA LEU A 18 0.09 -3.97 13.57
C LEU A 18 -0.53 -2.62 13.19
N LEU A 19 -1.84 -2.59 12.96
CA LEU A 19 -2.53 -1.38 12.52
C LEU A 19 -2.70 -0.35 13.65
N GLN A 20 -2.55 -0.74 14.92
CA GLN A 20 -2.45 0.21 16.03
C GLN A 20 -1.06 0.85 16.11
N ASP A 21 -0.03 0.18 15.62
CA ASP A 21 1.35 0.69 15.61
C ASP A 21 1.64 1.62 14.43
N ILE A 22 0.94 1.46 13.31
CA ILE A 22 1.08 2.33 12.14
C ILE A 22 0.31 3.63 12.39
N PRO A 23 0.93 4.82 12.20
CA PRO A 23 0.24 6.10 12.38
C PRO A 23 -1.02 6.23 11.52
N LYS A 24 -1.97 7.04 11.96
CA LYS A 24 -3.21 7.32 11.21
C LYS A 24 -2.93 7.90 9.83
N GLU A 25 -1.89 8.70 9.73
CA GLU A 25 -1.44 9.28 8.48
C GLU A 25 0.07 9.51 8.55
N GLU A 26 0.77 9.14 7.49
CA GLU A 26 2.20 9.39 7.36
C GLU A 26 2.55 9.42 5.87
N ASN A 27 3.10 10.53 5.41
CA ASN A 27 3.55 10.69 4.02
C ASN A 27 2.46 10.34 2.99
N GLY A 28 1.22 10.70 3.27
CA GLY A 28 0.10 10.43 2.39
C GLY A 28 -0.50 9.03 2.53
N PHE A 29 0.10 8.14 3.33
CA PHE A 29 -0.47 6.82 3.60
C PHE A 29 -1.43 6.91 4.80
N GLY A 30 -2.70 6.62 4.55
CA GLY A 30 -3.74 6.67 5.58
C GLY A 30 -4.01 5.31 6.20
N ASN A 31 -4.13 5.28 7.54
CA ASN A 31 -4.49 4.09 8.30
C ASN A 31 -5.67 4.42 9.21
N LYS A 32 -6.86 4.10 8.76
CA LYS A 32 -8.10 4.40 9.50
C LYS A 32 -8.33 3.48 10.70
N VAL A 33 -7.59 2.39 10.81
CA VAL A 33 -7.77 1.41 11.90
C VAL A 33 -7.12 1.86 13.19
N ASN A 34 -6.08 2.70 13.11
CA ASN A 34 -5.45 3.23 14.31
C ASN A 34 -6.49 3.97 15.16
N GLY A 35 -6.70 3.50 16.38
CA GLY A 35 -7.68 4.05 17.31
C GLY A 35 -9.06 3.37 17.28
N LEU A 36 -9.32 2.48 16.34
CA LEU A 36 -10.56 1.71 16.33
C LEU A 36 -10.53 0.60 17.39
N THR A 37 -11.71 0.23 17.88
CA THR A 37 -11.85 -0.99 18.68
C THR A 37 -11.66 -2.23 17.81
N TYR A 38 -11.44 -3.38 18.43
CA TYR A 38 -11.32 -4.64 17.71
C TYR A 38 -12.58 -4.97 16.90
N GLY A 39 -13.77 -4.69 17.45
CA GLY A 39 -15.03 -4.88 16.74
C GLY A 39 -15.15 -4.00 15.50
N GLU A 40 -14.79 -2.73 15.62
CA GLU A 40 -14.78 -1.80 14.50
C GLU A 40 -13.75 -2.20 13.43
N TYR A 41 -12.59 -2.71 13.86
CA TYR A 41 -11.60 -3.27 12.94
C TYR A 41 -12.17 -4.46 12.14
N LYS A 42 -12.91 -5.36 12.77
CA LYS A 42 -13.53 -6.49 12.08
C LYS A 42 -14.54 -6.03 11.03
N GLU A 43 -15.29 -4.97 11.30
CA GLU A 43 -16.19 -4.36 10.30
C GLU A 43 -15.38 -3.72 9.15
N TRP A 44 -14.26 -3.08 9.46
CA TRP A 44 -13.37 -2.51 8.46
C TRP A 44 -12.81 -3.59 7.52
N LEU A 45 -12.44 -4.76 8.03
CA LEU A 45 -11.98 -5.87 7.21
C LEU A 45 -13.00 -6.28 6.15
N VAL A 46 -14.28 -6.35 6.53
CA VAL A 46 -15.36 -6.69 5.61
C VAL A 46 -15.48 -5.65 4.50
N LYS A 47 -15.43 -4.37 4.84
CA LYS A 47 -15.50 -3.28 3.85
C LYS A 47 -14.30 -3.30 2.90
N ARG A 48 -13.10 -3.51 3.42
CA ARG A 48 -11.89 -3.56 2.59
C ARG A 48 -11.89 -4.76 1.65
N ASP A 49 -12.38 -5.89 2.11
CA ASP A 49 -12.54 -7.07 1.26
C ASP A 49 -13.51 -6.78 0.11
N GLN A 50 -14.61 -6.10 0.38
CA GLN A 50 -15.60 -5.70 -0.64
C GLN A 50 -14.97 -4.78 -1.69
N TYR A 51 -14.09 -3.85 -1.30
CA TYR A 51 -13.43 -2.95 -2.26
C TYR A 51 -12.58 -3.70 -3.29
N SER A 52 -12.00 -4.83 -2.94
CA SER A 52 -11.21 -5.63 -3.88
C SER A 52 -12.06 -6.32 -4.95
N ASN A 53 -13.35 -6.46 -4.70
CA ASN A 53 -14.30 -7.16 -5.58
C ASN A 53 -15.20 -6.21 -6.37
N GLN A 54 -15.08 -4.89 -6.19
CA GLN A 54 -15.88 -3.93 -6.93
C GLN A 54 -15.42 -3.82 -8.38
N VAL A 55 -16.36 -3.50 -9.26
CA VAL A 55 -16.11 -3.37 -10.69
C VAL A 55 -16.27 -1.91 -11.10
N GLY A 56 -15.30 -1.40 -11.86
CA GLY A 56 -15.32 -0.05 -12.40
C GLY A 56 -14.79 1.00 -11.44
N ILE A 57 -14.83 2.25 -11.88
CA ILE A 57 -14.41 3.42 -11.12
C ILE A 57 -15.60 3.92 -10.30
N LEU A 58 -15.39 4.06 -8.99
CA LEU A 58 -16.43 4.54 -8.09
C LEU A 58 -16.49 6.06 -8.04
N ASP A 59 -15.30 6.70 -8.00
CA ASP A 59 -15.19 8.12 -7.75
C ASP A 59 -13.71 8.51 -7.93
N GLY A 60 -13.38 9.80 -7.97
CA GLY A 60 -12.04 10.30 -8.26
C GLY A 60 -10.91 9.62 -7.49
N TRP A 61 -11.10 9.32 -6.20
CA TRP A 61 -10.14 8.64 -5.33
C TRP A 61 -10.51 7.20 -5.04
N ARG A 62 -11.71 6.77 -5.43
CA ARG A 62 -12.25 5.46 -5.12
C ARG A 62 -12.31 4.57 -6.34
N VAL A 63 -11.42 3.63 -6.37
CA VAL A 63 -11.37 2.56 -7.38
C VAL A 63 -11.30 1.22 -6.65
N PRO A 64 -11.55 0.10 -7.33
CA PRO A 64 -11.29 -1.21 -6.74
C PRO A 64 -9.85 -1.27 -6.22
N GLU A 65 -9.68 -1.73 -4.99
CA GLU A 65 -8.40 -1.72 -4.29
C GLU A 65 -8.25 -2.99 -3.47
N THR A 66 -7.10 -3.64 -3.59
CA THR A 66 -6.77 -4.85 -2.83
C THR A 66 -5.72 -4.53 -1.78
N THR A 67 -5.95 -4.92 -0.54
CA THR A 67 -5.06 -4.71 0.58
C THR A 67 -4.29 -5.99 0.91
N PHE A 68 -3.01 -5.83 1.24
CA PHE A 68 -2.10 -6.92 1.60
C PHE A 68 -1.36 -6.58 2.88
N PHE A 69 -0.89 -7.62 3.57
CA PHE A 69 0.01 -7.49 4.73
C PHE A 69 1.29 -8.29 4.47
N LEU A 70 2.43 -7.67 4.78
CA LEU A 70 3.72 -8.35 4.72
C LEU A 70 3.98 -9.02 6.05
N TYR A 71 4.25 -10.32 5.99
CA TYR A 71 4.65 -11.13 7.14
C TYR A 71 6.13 -11.48 7.04
N VAL A 72 6.82 -11.40 8.16
CA VAL A 72 8.20 -11.84 8.31
C VAL A 72 8.21 -12.87 9.43
N ASP A 73 8.56 -14.11 9.08
CA ASP A 73 8.56 -15.24 10.03
C ASP A 73 7.23 -15.36 10.80
N GLY A 74 6.11 -15.17 10.10
CA GLY A 74 4.77 -15.29 10.66
C GLY A 74 4.25 -14.06 11.40
N ILE A 75 5.01 -12.98 11.44
CA ILE A 75 4.64 -11.74 12.13
C ILE A 75 4.30 -10.66 11.09
N PRO A 76 3.11 -10.04 11.13
CA PRO A 76 2.79 -8.96 10.20
C PRO A 76 3.58 -7.69 10.57
N VAL A 77 4.29 -7.12 9.58
CA VAL A 77 5.19 -5.98 9.79
C VAL A 77 4.84 -4.76 8.97
N GLY A 78 3.98 -4.91 7.96
CA GLY A 78 3.62 -3.82 7.08
C GLY A 78 2.33 -4.07 6.32
N MET A 79 1.82 -3.00 5.74
CA MET A 79 0.58 -3.00 4.97
C MET A 79 0.84 -2.35 3.60
N GLY A 80 0.20 -2.87 2.58
CA GLY A 80 0.21 -2.27 1.25
C GLY A 80 -1.11 -2.47 0.54
N SER A 81 -1.33 -1.68 -0.50
CA SER A 81 -2.52 -1.81 -1.32
C SER A 81 -2.23 -1.53 -2.78
N ILE A 82 -3.04 -2.14 -3.64
CA ILE A 82 -2.98 -1.97 -5.09
C ILE A 82 -4.32 -1.45 -5.55
N ARG A 83 -4.32 -0.27 -6.16
CA ARG A 83 -5.48 0.28 -6.86
C ARG A 83 -5.47 -0.27 -8.26
N HIS A 84 -6.61 -0.82 -8.67
CA HIS A 84 -6.71 -1.55 -9.95
C HIS A 84 -6.72 -0.62 -11.17
N PHE A 85 -7.14 0.63 -10.99
CA PHE A 85 -7.23 1.63 -12.04
C PHE A 85 -6.69 2.98 -11.56
N LEU A 86 -6.32 3.84 -12.50
CA LEU A 86 -5.96 5.23 -12.22
C LEU A 86 -7.05 6.16 -12.74
N THR A 87 -7.50 7.07 -11.88
CA THR A 87 -8.27 8.25 -12.27
C THR A 87 -7.30 9.41 -12.47
N GLU A 88 -7.77 10.55 -12.98
CA GLU A 88 -6.92 11.74 -13.09
C GLU A 88 -6.38 12.17 -11.71
N ALA A 89 -7.23 12.10 -10.65
CA ALA A 89 -6.79 12.41 -9.30
C ALA A 89 -5.68 11.47 -8.80
N LEU A 90 -5.80 10.17 -9.05
CA LEU A 90 -4.82 9.17 -8.64
C LEU A 90 -3.53 9.24 -9.44
N LYS A 91 -3.55 9.76 -10.65
CA LYS A 91 -2.33 10.03 -11.43
C LYS A 91 -1.52 11.16 -10.82
N GLU A 92 -2.17 12.14 -10.22
CA GLU A 92 -1.50 13.25 -9.55
C GLU A 92 -0.93 12.81 -8.19
N VAL A 93 -1.74 12.13 -7.38
CA VAL A 93 -1.36 11.69 -6.03
C VAL A 93 -1.93 10.30 -5.75
N GLY A 94 -1.10 9.41 -5.28
CA GLY A 94 -1.50 8.06 -4.86
C GLY A 94 -1.02 6.95 -5.78
N GLY A 95 -1.22 7.10 -7.08
CA GLY A 95 -0.83 6.07 -8.05
C GLY A 95 -1.50 4.72 -7.80
N HIS A 96 -0.87 3.64 -8.30
CA HIS A 96 -1.38 2.27 -8.14
C HIS A 96 -1.09 1.66 -6.78
N ILE A 97 0.07 1.95 -6.18
CA ILE A 97 0.55 1.24 -4.99
C ILE A 97 0.84 2.22 -3.86
N GLY A 98 0.30 1.92 -2.67
CA GLY A 98 0.70 2.54 -1.42
C GLY A 98 1.18 1.46 -0.44
N TYR A 99 2.12 1.78 0.41
CA TYR A 99 2.63 0.84 1.42
C TYR A 99 3.21 1.57 2.63
N CYS A 100 3.26 0.86 3.74
CA CYS A 100 3.85 1.37 4.97
C CYS A 100 4.37 0.20 5.81
N ILE A 101 5.55 0.38 6.39
CA ILE A 101 6.11 -0.55 7.37
C ILE A 101 5.90 0.04 8.76
N SER A 102 5.48 -0.78 9.72
CA SER A 102 5.35 -0.34 11.10
C SER A 102 6.67 0.28 11.59
N PRO A 103 6.60 1.40 12.33
CA PRO A 103 7.81 2.03 12.88
C PRO A 103 8.73 1.09 13.64
N LYS A 104 8.17 0.06 14.30
CA LYS A 104 8.95 -0.96 15.04
C LYS A 104 9.88 -1.79 14.15
N TYR A 105 9.57 -1.88 12.85
CA TYR A 105 10.25 -2.80 11.94
C TYR A 105 10.98 -2.10 10.81
N ARG A 106 11.17 -0.79 10.91
CA ARG A 106 11.87 0.01 9.88
C ARG A 106 13.37 -0.22 9.89
N GLN A 107 14.03 0.20 8.80
CA GLN A 107 15.48 0.10 8.60
C GLN A 107 15.99 -1.36 8.57
N LYS A 108 15.15 -2.29 8.11
CA LYS A 108 15.48 -3.71 7.97
C LYS A 108 15.32 -4.21 6.54
N GLY A 109 15.06 -3.31 5.59
CA GLY A 109 14.84 -3.67 4.19
C GLY A 109 13.42 -4.14 3.87
N TYR A 110 12.49 -4.07 4.81
CA TYR A 110 11.13 -4.59 4.60
C TYR A 110 10.31 -3.73 3.63
N GLY A 111 10.59 -2.43 3.55
CA GLY A 111 9.96 -1.55 2.55
C GLY A 111 10.29 -1.97 1.13
N LYS A 112 11.53 -2.32 0.87
CA LYS A 112 11.96 -2.83 -0.44
C LYS A 112 11.26 -4.15 -0.76
N GLU A 113 11.15 -5.03 0.22
CA GLU A 113 10.54 -6.35 0.03
C GLU A 113 9.04 -6.26 -0.19
N ILE A 114 8.32 -5.43 0.58
CA ILE A 114 6.88 -5.27 0.39
C ILE A 114 6.56 -4.72 -1.00
N LEU A 115 7.30 -3.69 -1.45
CA LEU A 115 7.07 -3.11 -2.78
C LEU A 115 7.36 -4.13 -3.88
N LYS A 116 8.45 -4.88 -3.77
CA LYS A 116 8.79 -5.94 -4.71
C LYS A 116 7.63 -6.93 -4.90
N ARG A 117 7.02 -7.35 -3.79
CA ARG A 117 5.93 -8.32 -3.81
C ARG A 117 4.62 -7.71 -4.31
N LEU A 118 4.34 -6.45 -3.95
CA LEU A 118 3.17 -5.74 -4.47
C LEU A 118 3.26 -5.56 -6.00
N ILE A 119 4.44 -5.32 -6.53
CA ILE A 119 4.66 -5.25 -7.98
C ILE A 119 4.30 -6.57 -8.65
N ILE A 120 4.71 -7.70 -8.08
CA ILE A 120 4.36 -9.03 -8.60
C ILE A 120 2.85 -9.23 -8.61
N GLU A 121 2.17 -8.87 -7.53
CA GLU A 121 0.71 -8.98 -7.44
C GLU A 121 0.01 -8.05 -8.46
N ALA A 122 0.50 -6.82 -8.62
CA ALA A 122 -0.04 -5.88 -9.60
C ALA A 122 0.06 -6.42 -11.03
N ARG A 123 1.20 -7.04 -11.36
CA ARG A 123 1.38 -7.71 -12.66
C ARG A 123 0.38 -8.85 -12.84
N GLY A 124 0.14 -9.60 -11.79
CA GLY A 124 -0.80 -10.73 -11.80
C GLY A 124 -2.24 -10.33 -12.14
N ILE A 125 -2.62 -9.08 -11.88
CA ILE A 125 -3.94 -8.55 -12.24
C ILE A 125 -3.90 -7.70 -13.53
N GLY A 126 -2.79 -7.72 -14.27
CA GLY A 126 -2.67 -7.09 -15.59
C GLY A 126 -2.15 -5.66 -15.61
N ILE A 127 -1.65 -5.12 -14.50
CA ILE A 127 -1.04 -3.79 -14.47
C ILE A 127 0.42 -3.93 -14.90
N THR A 128 0.75 -3.38 -16.07
CA THR A 128 2.10 -3.47 -16.63
C THR A 128 2.96 -2.24 -16.36
N ASP A 129 2.32 -1.06 -16.36
CA ASP A 129 2.98 0.20 -16.07
C ASP A 129 2.45 0.69 -14.71
N ILE A 130 3.30 0.64 -13.71
CA ILE A 130 2.90 0.94 -12.33
C ILE A 130 3.37 2.34 -11.96
N LEU A 131 2.41 3.19 -11.58
CA LEU A 131 2.69 4.54 -11.09
C LEU A 131 2.75 4.52 -9.56
N ILE A 132 3.81 5.10 -9.01
CA ILE A 132 3.94 5.33 -7.57
C ILE A 132 4.31 6.80 -7.36
N THR A 133 3.63 7.46 -6.44
CA THR A 133 3.90 8.85 -6.10
C THR A 133 4.45 8.94 -4.68
N THR A 134 5.37 9.88 -4.45
CA THR A 134 5.90 10.17 -3.10
C THR A 134 5.86 11.66 -2.84
N ASN A 135 5.83 12.04 -1.56
CA ASN A 135 6.12 13.41 -1.16
C ASN A 135 7.60 13.72 -1.47
N LEU A 136 7.91 14.98 -1.70
CA LEU A 136 9.28 15.42 -2.06
C LEU A 136 10.31 15.06 -0.98
N ASP A 137 9.91 15.03 0.28
CA ASP A 137 10.79 14.76 1.42
C ASP A 137 10.78 13.30 1.89
N ASN A 138 10.00 12.44 1.24
CA ASN A 138 9.95 11.02 1.59
C ASN A 138 11.09 10.25 0.92
N PHE A 139 12.32 10.52 1.36
CA PHE A 139 13.53 9.95 0.78
C PHE A 139 13.60 8.43 0.92
N ALA A 140 13.08 7.90 2.02
CA ALA A 140 13.09 6.45 2.26
C ALA A 140 12.28 5.72 1.18
N SER A 141 11.06 6.20 0.87
CA SER A 141 10.23 5.62 -0.17
C SER A 141 10.84 5.78 -1.57
N GLN A 142 11.44 6.95 -1.85
CA GLN A 142 12.13 7.18 -3.13
C GLN A 142 13.23 6.15 -3.36
N LYS A 143 14.05 5.86 -2.35
CA LYS A 143 15.10 4.84 -2.43
C LYS A 143 14.53 3.45 -2.69
N VAL A 144 13.45 3.11 -2.01
CA VAL A 144 12.77 1.82 -2.19
C VAL A 144 12.24 1.65 -3.61
N ILE A 145 11.63 2.71 -4.16
CA ILE A 145 11.07 2.69 -5.52
C ILE A 145 12.19 2.55 -6.55
N LEU A 146 13.26 3.32 -6.41
CA LEU A 146 14.42 3.22 -7.30
C LEU A 146 15.07 1.83 -7.23
N ALA A 147 15.18 1.25 -6.04
CA ALA A 147 15.72 -0.10 -5.84
C ALA A 147 14.84 -1.19 -6.49
N ASN A 148 13.58 -0.91 -6.75
CA ASN A 148 12.64 -1.81 -7.44
C ASN A 148 12.48 -1.49 -8.94
N GLY A 149 13.38 -0.69 -9.50
CA GLY A 149 13.37 -0.38 -10.93
C GLY A 149 12.52 0.81 -11.33
N GLY A 150 12.06 1.59 -10.36
CA GLY A 150 11.31 2.81 -10.64
C GLY A 150 12.16 3.88 -11.30
N LYS A 151 11.55 4.66 -12.18
CA LYS A 151 12.17 5.79 -12.85
C LYS A 151 11.36 7.04 -12.58
N GLU A 152 12.03 8.08 -12.10
CA GLU A 152 11.40 9.37 -11.95
C GLU A 152 11.08 9.93 -13.33
N ILE A 153 9.80 10.28 -13.55
CA ILE A 153 9.35 10.85 -14.82
C ILE A 153 9.20 12.35 -14.69
N ASP A 154 8.56 12.80 -13.62
CA ASP A 154 8.41 14.21 -13.33
C ASP A 154 8.17 14.45 -11.83
N ARG A 155 8.08 15.70 -11.47
CA ARG A 155 7.71 16.12 -10.12
C ARG A 155 6.89 17.40 -10.17
N SER A 156 5.94 17.50 -9.24
CA SER A 156 5.21 18.74 -8.97
C SER A 156 5.87 19.50 -7.81
N SER A 157 5.21 20.55 -7.32
CA SER A 157 5.65 21.28 -6.14
C SER A 157 5.59 20.45 -4.85
N GLU A 158 4.84 19.34 -4.86
CA GLU A 158 4.57 18.55 -3.66
C GLU A 158 4.92 17.07 -3.80
N HIS A 159 4.94 16.52 -5.01
CA HIS A 159 5.09 15.09 -5.26
C HIS A 159 6.07 14.77 -6.36
N ILE A 160 6.65 13.56 -6.29
CA ILE A 160 7.45 12.95 -7.34
C ILE A 160 6.67 11.78 -7.91
N HIS A 161 6.65 11.65 -9.24
CA HIS A 161 6.01 10.55 -9.96
C HIS A 161 7.07 9.59 -10.48
N PHE A 162 6.91 8.31 -10.12
CA PHE A 162 7.78 7.23 -10.59
C PHE A 162 6.97 6.23 -11.39
N TRP A 163 7.54 5.75 -12.50
CA TRP A 163 6.98 4.62 -13.24
C TRP A 163 7.87 3.41 -13.09
N ILE A 164 7.24 2.27 -12.85
CA ILE A 164 7.87 0.96 -12.88
C ILE A 164 7.27 0.23 -14.06
N TYR A 165 8.11 -0.03 -15.06
CA TYR A 165 7.71 -0.76 -16.26
C TYR A 165 8.01 -2.24 -16.09
N VAL A 166 7.13 -3.05 -16.56
CA VAL A 166 7.24 -4.48 -16.28
C VAL A 166 7.21 -5.30 -17.55
#